data_a93934e60c3b0c7b8a1a4c2129b7b663
#
_entry.id   a93934e60c3b0c7b8a1a4c2129b7b663
#
_cell.length_a   1.000
_cell.length_b   1.000
_cell.length_c   1.000
_cell.angle_alpha   90.00
_cell.angle_beta   90.00
_cell.angle_gamma   90.00
#
_symmetry.space_group_name_H-M   'P 1'
#
loop_
_entity.id
_entity.type
_entity.pdbx_description
1 polymer ?
#
loop_
_entity_poly.entity_id
_entity_poly.type
_entity_poly.pdbx_seq_one_letter_code
_entity_poly.pdbx_strand_id
1 'polypeptide(L)'
;LSSAVDGSPNSTMDRMLETVIKLRKQYNFNGYIHLKGIPYADKLLTRRAAMYADRMSFNVELPSANSLKLLAPQKTKESVLLPMQQLSLEKSAADAEAGKHRSHFLPAGQTTQMIVGASPESDGRILRLSEAMYRKFSLKRVYYSSYVPVVRHALLPEKCTGLLREHRLYQADWLMRFYGFSAE
;
A
#
# COMPACT_ATOMS: atom_id res chain seq x y z
N LEU A 1 2.91 12.18 0.08
CA LEU A 1 2.27 12.75 1.27
C LEU A 1 1.83 11.62 2.19
N SER A 2 2.19 11.69 3.47
CA SER A 2 1.81 10.72 4.50
C SER A 2 1.68 11.44 5.84
N SER A 3 0.90 10.86 6.76
CA SER A 3 0.76 11.31 8.14
C SER A 3 0.64 10.12 9.08
N ALA A 4 1.01 10.31 10.34
CA ALA A 4 0.47 9.50 11.43
C ALA A 4 -1.01 9.89 11.65
N VAL A 5 -1.77 9.02 12.30
CA VAL A 5 -3.16 9.37 12.67
C VAL A 5 -3.11 10.40 13.79
N ASP A 6 -3.75 11.55 13.54
CA ASP A 6 -3.86 12.64 14.50
C ASP A 6 -5.36 12.92 14.74
N GLY A 7 -5.80 12.71 15.97
CA GLY A 7 -7.20 12.71 16.35
C GLY A 7 -7.93 11.45 15.85
N SER A 8 -8.50 11.49 14.67
CA SER A 8 -9.19 10.35 14.07
C SER A 8 -8.66 10.04 12.66
N PRO A 9 -8.91 8.80 12.14
CA PRO A 9 -8.61 8.46 10.76
C PRO A 9 -9.26 9.42 9.75
N ASN A 10 -10.50 9.81 9.98
CA ASN A 10 -11.23 10.73 9.10
C ASN A 10 -10.64 12.15 9.14
N SER A 11 -10.37 12.69 10.33
CA SER A 11 -9.76 14.02 10.48
C SER A 11 -8.40 14.08 9.79
N THR A 12 -7.58 13.03 9.95
CA THR A 12 -6.26 12.96 9.32
C THR A 12 -6.38 12.87 7.80
N MET A 13 -7.27 12.00 7.30
CA MET A 13 -7.47 11.83 5.87
C MET A 13 -8.04 13.09 5.21
N ASP A 14 -8.92 13.80 5.90
CA ASP A 14 -9.52 15.06 5.42
C ASP A 14 -8.45 16.16 5.27
N ARG A 15 -7.60 16.35 6.28
CA ARG A 15 -6.46 17.30 6.19
C ARG A 15 -5.48 16.95 5.06
N MET A 16 -5.23 15.66 4.84
CA MET A 16 -4.41 15.23 3.70
C MET A 16 -5.10 15.52 2.38
N LEU A 17 -6.39 15.29 2.28
CA LEU A 17 -7.21 15.63 1.11
C LEU A 17 -7.19 17.13 0.83
N GLU A 18 -7.43 17.98 1.84
CA GLU A 18 -7.33 19.45 1.69
C GLU A 18 -5.96 19.88 1.15
N THR A 19 -4.89 19.29 1.69
CA THR A 19 -3.52 19.58 1.23
C THR A 19 -3.35 19.26 -0.24
N VAL A 20 -3.81 18.09 -0.68
CA VAL A 20 -3.70 17.67 -2.10
C VAL A 20 -4.56 18.56 -3.01
N ILE A 21 -5.77 18.92 -2.56
CA ILE A 21 -6.65 19.85 -3.30
C ILE A 21 -5.97 21.23 -3.44
N LYS A 22 -5.40 21.78 -2.37
CA LYS A 22 -4.65 23.04 -2.41
C LYS A 22 -3.50 22.98 -3.42
N LEU A 23 -2.69 21.92 -3.37
CA LEU A 23 -1.60 21.72 -4.32
C LEU A 23 -2.10 21.72 -5.76
N ARG A 24 -3.16 20.98 -6.08
CA ARG A 24 -3.70 20.88 -7.43
C ARG A 24 -4.40 22.16 -7.90
N LYS A 25 -5.26 22.76 -7.07
CA LYS A 25 -6.15 23.85 -7.48
C LYS A 25 -5.62 25.26 -7.21
N GLN A 26 -4.91 25.47 -6.10
CA GLN A 26 -4.42 26.79 -5.73
C GLN A 26 -2.99 27.03 -6.22
N TYR A 27 -2.14 26.00 -6.14
CA TYR A 27 -0.73 26.12 -6.54
C TYR A 27 -0.45 25.56 -7.93
N ASN A 28 -1.46 25.06 -8.65
CA ASN A 28 -1.35 24.46 -9.99
C ASN A 28 -0.21 23.42 -10.08
N PHE A 29 0.03 22.66 -8.98
CA PHE A 29 1.08 21.67 -8.93
C PHE A 29 0.73 20.48 -9.82
N ASN A 30 1.42 20.35 -10.94
CA ASN A 30 1.25 19.27 -11.93
C ASN A 30 2.22 18.10 -11.73
N GLY A 31 3.07 18.15 -10.69
CA GLY A 31 3.99 17.06 -10.35
C GLY A 31 3.27 15.84 -9.76
N TYR A 32 4.03 14.77 -9.60
CA TYR A 32 3.54 13.51 -9.10
C TYR A 32 3.19 13.55 -7.60
N ILE A 33 1.97 13.11 -7.26
CA ILE A 33 1.48 12.99 -5.88
C ILE A 33 1.23 11.54 -5.54
N HIS A 34 2.05 10.97 -4.66
CA HIS A 34 1.77 9.71 -3.99
C HIS A 34 1.17 9.99 -2.61
N LEU A 35 -0.03 9.52 -2.36
CA LEU A 35 -0.74 9.67 -1.11
C LEU A 35 -0.80 8.34 -0.36
N LYS A 36 -0.33 8.33 0.90
CA LYS A 36 -0.49 7.17 1.78
C LYS A 36 -1.86 7.24 2.44
N GLY A 37 -2.74 6.31 2.11
CA GLY A 37 -4.09 6.24 2.67
C GLY A 37 -4.07 5.90 4.16
N ILE A 38 -5.07 6.38 4.88
CA ILE A 38 -5.23 6.15 6.31
C ILE A 38 -6.19 4.98 6.51
N PRO A 39 -5.78 3.87 7.15
CA PRO A 39 -6.68 2.77 7.52
C PRO A 39 -7.86 3.29 8.37
N TYR A 40 -9.05 2.70 8.18
CA TYR A 40 -10.30 3.11 8.82
C TYR A 40 -10.85 4.47 8.42
N ALA A 41 -10.20 5.23 7.54
CA ALA A 41 -10.79 6.45 7.00
C ALA A 41 -12.03 6.14 6.16
N ASP A 42 -12.97 7.07 6.18
CA ASP A 42 -14.20 6.99 5.40
C ASP A 42 -13.90 6.77 3.92
N LYS A 43 -14.70 5.89 3.30
CA LYS A 43 -14.51 5.51 1.89
C LYS A 43 -14.72 6.67 0.91
N LEU A 44 -15.59 7.63 1.24
CA LEU A 44 -15.80 8.80 0.39
C LEU A 44 -14.62 9.77 0.46
N LEU A 45 -14.02 9.95 1.65
CA LEU A 45 -12.77 10.72 1.80
C LEU A 45 -11.63 10.08 1.01
N THR A 46 -11.48 8.76 1.14
CA THR A 46 -10.47 7.98 0.41
C THR A 46 -10.66 8.11 -1.10
N ARG A 47 -11.89 7.98 -1.60
CA ARG A 47 -12.23 8.16 -3.01
C ARG A 47 -11.94 9.57 -3.51
N ARG A 48 -12.35 10.59 -2.76
CA ARG A 48 -12.09 12.00 -3.12
C ARG A 48 -10.59 12.27 -3.21
N ALA A 49 -9.79 11.74 -2.27
CA ALA A 49 -8.34 11.88 -2.32
C ALA A 49 -7.73 11.20 -3.54
N ALA A 50 -8.25 10.06 -3.96
CA ALA A 50 -7.82 9.34 -5.14
C ALA A 50 -8.04 10.12 -6.44
N MET A 51 -9.01 11.03 -6.49
CA MET A 51 -9.25 11.90 -7.66
C MET A 51 -8.14 12.97 -7.85
N TYR A 52 -7.36 13.27 -6.82
CA TYR A 52 -6.31 14.29 -6.86
C TYR A 52 -4.90 13.73 -6.77
N ALA A 53 -4.77 12.46 -6.39
CA ALA A 53 -3.49 11.76 -6.28
C ALA A 53 -3.20 10.96 -7.56
N ASP A 54 -1.93 10.86 -7.94
CA ASP A 54 -1.50 9.97 -9.03
C ASP A 54 -1.45 8.52 -8.56
N ARG A 55 -1.05 8.31 -7.30
CA ARG A 55 -0.96 6.99 -6.66
C ARG A 55 -1.45 7.04 -5.23
N MET A 56 -2.10 5.95 -4.81
CA MET A 56 -2.35 5.72 -3.38
C MET A 56 -1.71 4.41 -2.92
N SER A 57 -1.38 4.35 -1.63
CA SER A 57 -0.91 3.12 -1.01
C SER A 57 -1.57 2.92 0.36
N PHE A 58 -1.93 1.67 0.63
CA PHE A 58 -2.27 1.18 1.97
C PHE A 58 -1.27 0.07 2.30
N ASN A 59 -0.50 0.26 3.36
CA ASN A 59 0.54 -0.70 3.70
C ASN A 59 -0.04 -1.88 4.47
N VAL A 60 0.19 -3.09 3.98
CA VAL A 60 -0.20 -4.32 4.70
C VAL A 60 0.71 -4.59 5.89
N GLU A 61 1.89 -4.00 5.93
CA GLU A 61 2.95 -4.05 6.95
C GLU A 61 3.49 -5.47 7.16
N LEU A 62 2.66 -6.46 7.40
CA LEU A 62 3.07 -7.82 7.75
C LEU A 62 2.36 -8.89 6.89
N PRO A 63 3.03 -10.03 6.60
CA PRO A 63 2.52 -11.01 5.65
C PRO A 63 1.34 -11.85 6.16
N SER A 64 1.01 -11.81 7.44
CA SER A 64 -0.11 -12.59 7.99
C SER A 64 -0.98 -11.77 8.95
N ALA A 65 -2.24 -12.19 9.09
CA ALA A 65 -3.15 -11.60 10.06
C ALA A 65 -2.68 -11.80 11.51
N ASN A 66 -2.05 -12.94 11.80
CA ASN A 66 -1.52 -13.23 13.13
C ASN A 66 -0.35 -12.30 13.48
N SER A 67 0.59 -12.13 12.56
CA SER A 67 1.72 -11.21 12.76
C SER A 67 1.24 -9.77 12.86
N LEU A 68 0.24 -9.38 12.05
CA LEU A 68 -0.37 -8.05 12.12
C LEU A 68 -1.02 -7.81 13.49
N LYS A 69 -1.82 -8.76 13.98
CA LYS A 69 -2.46 -8.68 15.30
C LYS A 69 -1.42 -8.59 16.45
N LEU A 70 -0.29 -9.27 16.29
CA LEU A 70 0.76 -9.32 17.30
C LEU A 70 1.60 -8.02 17.35
N LEU A 71 1.99 -7.51 16.18
CA LEU A 71 2.97 -6.43 16.07
C LEU A 71 2.36 -5.06 15.72
N ALA A 72 1.15 -5.04 15.20
CA ALA A 72 0.41 -3.82 14.85
C ALA A 72 -1.08 -3.96 15.20
N PRO A 73 -1.45 -4.18 16.48
CA PRO A 73 -2.81 -4.52 16.90
C PRO A 73 -3.85 -3.44 16.59
N GLN A 74 -3.41 -2.21 16.33
CA GLN A 74 -4.26 -1.10 15.89
C GLN A 74 -4.71 -1.21 14.43
N LYS A 75 -4.19 -2.18 13.67
CA LYS A 75 -4.57 -2.44 12.27
C LYS A 75 -5.22 -3.81 12.15
N THR A 76 -6.26 -3.91 11.34
CA THR A 76 -6.79 -5.19 10.90
C THR A 76 -6.51 -5.40 9.41
N LYS A 77 -6.56 -6.64 8.98
CA LYS A 77 -6.41 -6.97 7.56
C LYS A 77 -7.47 -6.25 6.71
N GLU A 78 -8.70 -6.20 7.22
CA GLU A 78 -9.84 -5.56 6.58
C GLU A 78 -9.63 -4.05 6.41
N SER A 79 -9.09 -3.38 7.42
CA SER A 79 -8.84 -1.92 7.37
C SER A 79 -7.87 -1.49 6.28
N VAL A 80 -7.06 -2.44 5.78
CA VAL A 80 -6.12 -2.22 4.69
C VAL A 80 -6.68 -2.72 3.36
N LEU A 81 -7.27 -3.92 3.33
CA LEU A 81 -7.69 -4.56 2.09
C LEU A 81 -9.00 -4.00 1.53
N LEU A 82 -9.95 -3.56 2.39
CA LEU A 82 -11.21 -2.99 1.91
C LEU A 82 -11.01 -1.70 1.10
N PRO A 83 -10.25 -0.68 1.57
CA PRO A 83 -9.99 0.49 0.75
C PRO A 83 -9.20 0.16 -0.53
N MET A 84 -8.28 -0.81 -0.49
CA MET A 84 -7.57 -1.24 -1.71
C MET A 84 -8.53 -1.86 -2.74
N GLN A 85 -9.47 -2.69 -2.29
CA GLN A 85 -10.48 -3.30 -3.15
C GLN A 85 -11.40 -2.24 -3.76
N GLN A 86 -11.88 -1.31 -2.94
CA GLN A 86 -12.72 -0.20 -3.40
C GLN A 86 -12.02 0.60 -4.50
N LEU A 87 -10.78 1.06 -4.25
CA LEU A 87 -10.02 1.83 -5.22
C LEU A 87 -9.71 1.04 -6.50
N SER A 88 -9.52 -0.28 -6.41
CA SER A 88 -9.32 -1.13 -7.58
C SER A 88 -10.58 -1.18 -8.46
N LEU A 89 -11.76 -1.35 -7.86
CA LEU A 89 -13.04 -1.35 -8.57
C LEU A 89 -13.35 0.01 -9.21
N GLU A 90 -13.17 1.08 -8.47
CA GLU A 90 -13.39 2.44 -8.97
C GLU A 90 -12.41 2.82 -10.08
N LYS A 91 -11.15 2.40 -9.96
CA LYS A 91 -10.14 2.57 -11.02
C LYS A 91 -10.54 1.83 -12.30
N SER A 92 -10.97 0.58 -12.17
CA SER A 92 -11.41 -0.21 -13.31
C SER A 92 -12.64 0.40 -13.99
N ALA A 93 -13.61 0.90 -13.22
CA ALA A 93 -14.77 1.61 -13.75
C ALA A 93 -14.39 2.91 -14.46
N ALA A 94 -13.54 3.72 -13.84
CA ALA A 94 -13.05 4.97 -14.44
C ALA A 94 -12.22 4.74 -15.71
N ASP A 95 -11.45 3.66 -15.79
CA ASP A 95 -10.70 3.30 -16.99
C ASP A 95 -11.63 2.82 -18.11
N ALA A 96 -12.67 2.06 -17.77
CA ALA A 96 -13.68 1.62 -18.74
C ALA A 96 -14.49 2.80 -19.31
N GLU A 97 -14.87 3.76 -18.47
CA GLU A 97 -15.56 4.99 -18.87
C GLU A 97 -14.70 5.89 -19.77
N ALA A 98 -13.43 6.02 -19.44
CA ALA A 98 -12.48 6.83 -20.22
C ALA A 98 -12.16 6.23 -21.60
N GLY A 99 -12.41 4.93 -21.80
CA GLY A 99 -12.22 4.22 -23.08
C GLY A 99 -10.78 4.33 -23.58
N LYS A 100 -10.58 5.00 -24.74
CA LYS A 100 -9.23 5.19 -25.32
C LYS A 100 -8.41 6.27 -24.61
N HIS A 101 -9.03 7.10 -23.79
CA HIS A 101 -8.36 8.15 -23.04
C HIS A 101 -7.87 7.61 -21.68
N ARG A 102 -6.80 8.19 -21.18
CA ARG A 102 -6.30 7.81 -19.85
C ARG A 102 -7.19 8.41 -18.78
N SER A 103 -7.71 7.56 -17.88
CA SER A 103 -8.44 8.01 -16.70
C SER A 103 -7.56 8.87 -15.79
N HIS A 104 -8.14 9.94 -15.25
CA HIS A 104 -7.49 10.78 -14.24
C HIS A 104 -7.58 10.18 -12.84
N PHE A 105 -8.39 9.16 -12.62
CA PHE A 105 -8.51 8.50 -11.32
C PHE A 105 -7.31 7.58 -11.08
N LEU A 106 -6.47 7.91 -10.12
CA LEU A 106 -5.25 7.16 -9.76
C LEU A 106 -4.44 6.69 -10.98
N PRO A 107 -3.98 7.58 -11.85
CA PRO A 107 -3.34 7.19 -13.11
C PRO A 107 -2.10 6.30 -12.94
N ALA A 108 -1.40 6.39 -11.79
CA ALA A 108 -0.28 5.52 -11.44
C ALA A 108 -0.68 4.34 -10.52
N GLY A 109 -2.00 4.17 -10.25
CA GLY A 109 -2.57 3.01 -9.54
C GLY A 109 -2.24 2.94 -8.06
N GLN A 110 -2.27 1.71 -7.54
CA GLN A 110 -2.05 1.43 -6.13
C GLN A 110 -0.75 0.66 -5.88
N THR A 111 -0.21 0.83 -4.68
CA THR A 111 0.94 0.06 -4.18
C THR A 111 0.72 -0.30 -2.71
N THR A 112 1.54 -1.22 -2.21
CA THR A 112 1.61 -1.56 -0.79
C THR A 112 3.05 -1.79 -0.36
N GLN A 113 3.26 -1.91 0.95
CA GLN A 113 4.56 -2.21 1.55
C GLN A 113 4.42 -3.29 2.61
N MET A 114 5.42 -4.17 2.68
CA MET A 114 5.59 -5.17 3.73
C MET A 114 6.96 -5.05 4.38
N ILE A 115 7.00 -5.27 5.69
CA ILE A 115 8.23 -5.42 6.45
C ILE A 115 8.64 -6.89 6.39
N VAL A 116 9.87 -7.15 5.99
CA VAL A 116 10.43 -8.49 5.81
C VAL A 116 11.34 -8.83 6.97
N GLY A 117 11.04 -9.93 7.67
CA GLY A 117 11.86 -10.44 8.75
C GLY A 117 11.58 -9.88 10.14
N ALA A 118 10.55 -9.03 10.30
CA ALA A 118 10.01 -8.68 11.62
C ALA A 118 9.17 -9.83 12.22
N SER A 119 8.73 -10.76 11.39
CA SER A 119 7.87 -11.90 11.72
C SER A 119 8.35 -13.16 10.98
N PRO A 120 7.94 -14.38 11.42
CA PRO A 120 8.57 -15.64 11.02
C PRO A 120 8.16 -16.15 9.63
N GLU A 121 7.37 -15.42 8.87
CA GLU A 121 6.88 -15.92 7.58
C GLU A 121 8.02 -16.15 6.57
N SER A 122 7.87 -17.24 5.82
CA SER A 122 8.81 -17.60 4.76
C SER A 122 8.66 -16.70 3.53
N ASP A 123 9.70 -16.63 2.71
CA ASP A 123 9.70 -15.87 1.45
C ASP A 123 8.63 -16.37 0.49
N GLY A 124 8.40 -17.68 0.41
CA GLY A 124 7.32 -18.25 -0.39
C GLY A 124 5.93 -17.76 0.05
N ARG A 125 5.69 -17.58 1.37
CA ARG A 125 4.43 -17.00 1.86
C ARG A 125 4.30 -15.52 1.49
N ILE A 126 5.38 -14.76 1.59
CA ILE A 126 5.43 -13.35 1.20
C ILE A 126 5.12 -13.21 -0.29
N LEU A 127 5.76 -14.02 -1.14
CA LEU A 127 5.58 -13.97 -2.60
C LEU A 127 4.16 -14.39 -3.02
N ARG A 128 3.61 -15.48 -2.43
CA ARG A 128 2.21 -15.87 -2.69
C ARG A 128 1.21 -14.78 -2.29
N LEU A 129 1.44 -14.10 -1.17
CA LEU A 129 0.61 -12.96 -0.78
C LEU A 129 0.72 -11.83 -1.81
N SER A 130 1.94 -11.49 -2.23
CA SER A 130 2.18 -10.44 -3.23
C SER A 130 1.50 -10.76 -4.56
N GLU A 131 1.61 -11.99 -5.04
CA GLU A 131 0.92 -12.46 -6.25
C GLU A 131 -0.62 -12.34 -6.13
N ALA A 132 -1.18 -12.80 -5.02
CA ALA A 132 -2.61 -12.66 -4.76
C ALA A 132 -3.06 -11.20 -4.75
N MET A 133 -2.25 -10.29 -4.21
CA MET A 133 -2.54 -8.86 -4.19
C MET A 133 -2.44 -8.23 -5.58
N TYR A 134 -1.47 -8.62 -6.40
CA TYR A 134 -1.40 -8.20 -7.80
C TYR A 134 -2.67 -8.61 -8.57
N ARG A 135 -3.08 -9.86 -8.43
CA ARG A 135 -4.28 -10.40 -9.12
C ARG A 135 -5.57 -9.74 -8.62
N LYS A 136 -5.73 -9.61 -7.29
CA LYS A 136 -7.00 -9.17 -6.69
C LYS A 136 -7.20 -7.65 -6.72
N PHE A 137 -6.15 -6.86 -6.55
CA PHE A 137 -6.24 -5.41 -6.39
C PHE A 137 -5.56 -4.63 -7.50
N SER A 138 -5.09 -5.31 -8.55
CA SER A 138 -4.37 -4.69 -9.67
C SER A 138 -3.22 -3.77 -9.23
N LEU A 139 -2.51 -4.17 -8.18
CA LEU A 139 -1.40 -3.38 -7.65
C LEU A 139 -0.32 -3.18 -8.69
N LYS A 140 0.31 -2.02 -8.65
CA LYS A 140 1.47 -1.73 -9.50
C LYS A 140 2.78 -2.23 -8.91
N ARG A 141 2.88 -2.28 -7.58
CA ARG A 141 4.08 -2.77 -6.88
C ARG A 141 3.78 -3.11 -5.42
N VAL A 142 4.44 -4.15 -4.93
CA VAL A 142 4.65 -4.42 -3.52
C VAL A 142 6.08 -3.97 -3.18
N TYR A 143 6.22 -3.16 -2.14
CA TYR A 143 7.51 -2.76 -1.60
C TYR A 143 7.87 -3.66 -0.43
N TYR A 144 9.08 -4.21 -0.46
CA TYR A 144 9.65 -4.99 0.62
C TYR A 144 10.64 -4.11 1.38
N SER A 145 10.55 -4.10 2.69
CA SER A 145 11.44 -3.33 3.55
C SER A 145 12.06 -4.27 4.58
N SER A 146 13.35 -4.45 4.55
CA SER A 146 14.06 -5.26 5.54
C SER A 146 13.86 -4.70 6.94
N TYR A 147 13.54 -5.59 7.88
CA TYR A 147 13.41 -5.22 9.29
C TYR A 147 14.78 -4.80 9.85
N VAL A 148 14.78 -3.65 10.52
CA VAL A 148 15.92 -3.14 11.27
C VAL A 148 15.48 -2.88 12.72
N PRO A 149 16.08 -3.55 13.72
CA PRO A 149 15.75 -3.33 15.12
C PRO A 149 16.20 -1.93 15.57
N VAL A 150 15.25 -1.10 15.98
CA VAL A 150 15.52 0.23 16.56
C VAL A 150 15.48 0.17 18.08
N VAL A 151 14.61 -0.69 18.62
CA VAL A 151 14.45 -0.94 20.05
C VAL A 151 14.41 -2.45 20.32
N ARG A 152 14.88 -2.85 21.49
CA ARG A 152 14.71 -4.24 21.94
C ARG A 152 13.28 -4.44 22.43
N HIS A 153 12.63 -5.47 21.91
CA HIS A 153 11.29 -5.85 22.31
C HIS A 153 11.12 -7.38 22.21
N ALA A 154 10.49 -7.98 23.20
CA ALA A 154 10.37 -9.45 23.30
C ALA A 154 9.68 -10.11 22.07
N LEU A 155 8.83 -9.39 21.35
CA LEU A 155 8.11 -9.87 20.17
C LEU A 155 8.86 -9.65 18.85
N LEU A 156 10.01 -8.98 18.88
CA LEU A 156 10.76 -8.59 17.68
C LEU A 156 12.14 -9.27 17.65
N PRO A 157 12.62 -9.64 16.46
CA PRO A 157 13.97 -10.17 16.33
C PRO A 157 15.03 -9.18 16.79
N GLU A 158 16.05 -9.66 17.48
CA GLU A 158 17.18 -8.83 17.91
C GLU A 158 18.12 -8.43 16.75
N LYS A 159 18.14 -9.24 15.70
CA LYS A 159 19.01 -9.05 14.53
C LYS A 159 18.22 -8.48 13.35
N CYS A 160 18.87 -7.59 12.61
CA CYS A 160 18.33 -7.08 11.37
C CYS A 160 18.20 -8.21 10.31
N THR A 161 17.22 -8.07 9.45
CA THR A 161 17.14 -8.90 8.24
C THR A 161 18.12 -8.36 7.21
N GLY A 162 18.98 -9.22 6.68
CA GLY A 162 19.96 -8.79 5.69
C GLY A 162 19.32 -8.22 4.41
N LEU A 163 19.88 -7.16 3.87
CA LEU A 163 19.45 -6.54 2.61
C LEU A 163 19.40 -7.53 1.44
N LEU A 164 20.23 -8.58 1.47
CA LEU A 164 20.21 -9.62 0.45
C LEU A 164 18.84 -10.30 0.33
N ARG A 165 18.14 -10.56 1.46
CA ARG A 165 16.79 -11.15 1.45
C ARG A 165 15.79 -10.22 0.76
N GLU A 166 15.84 -8.94 1.08
CA GLU A 166 15.01 -7.92 0.42
C GLU A 166 15.28 -7.89 -1.10
N HIS A 167 16.54 -7.84 -1.51
CA HIS A 167 16.91 -7.85 -2.93
C HIS A 167 16.42 -9.11 -3.64
N ARG A 168 16.52 -10.30 -3.02
CA ARG A 168 16.02 -11.55 -3.61
C ARG A 168 14.51 -11.56 -3.76
N LEU A 169 13.77 -11.00 -2.79
CA LEU A 169 12.32 -10.82 -2.93
C LEU A 169 11.98 -9.88 -4.09
N TYR A 170 12.70 -8.77 -4.27
CA TYR A 170 12.51 -7.90 -5.42
C TYR A 170 12.83 -8.59 -6.76
N GLN A 171 13.84 -9.45 -6.82
CA GLN A 171 14.14 -10.24 -8.01
C GLN A 171 13.02 -11.22 -8.34
N ALA A 172 12.52 -11.95 -7.34
CA ALA A 172 11.40 -12.87 -7.52
C ALA A 172 10.10 -12.12 -7.92
N ASP A 173 9.82 -10.99 -7.28
CA ASP A 173 8.70 -10.11 -7.62
C ASP A 173 8.79 -9.62 -9.08
N TRP A 174 9.99 -9.29 -9.56
CA TRP A 174 10.22 -8.92 -10.95
C TRP A 174 9.86 -10.06 -11.90
N LEU A 175 10.29 -11.30 -11.60
CA LEU A 175 9.97 -12.48 -12.41
C LEU A 175 8.45 -12.72 -12.46
N MET A 176 7.76 -12.59 -11.33
CA MET A 176 6.29 -12.73 -11.28
C MET A 176 5.59 -11.68 -12.14
N ARG A 177 5.96 -10.41 -12.01
CA ARG A 177 5.23 -9.31 -12.67
C ARG A 177 5.50 -9.18 -14.16
N PHE A 178 6.69 -9.50 -14.63
CA PHE A 178 7.11 -9.23 -16.01
C PHE A 178 7.32 -10.49 -16.84
N TYR A 179 7.57 -11.63 -16.20
CA TYR A 179 7.84 -12.88 -16.89
C TYR A 179 6.77 -13.95 -16.64
N GLY A 180 5.75 -13.67 -15.81
CA GLY A 180 4.64 -14.58 -15.57
C GLY A 180 4.96 -15.81 -14.70
N PHE A 181 6.06 -15.80 -13.94
CA PHE A 181 6.35 -16.85 -12.97
C PHE A 181 5.29 -16.84 -11.85
N SER A 182 4.91 -18.03 -11.38
CA SER A 182 4.06 -18.14 -10.18
C SER A 182 4.93 -18.20 -8.92
N ALA A 183 4.29 -17.91 -7.78
CA ALA A 183 4.93 -18.02 -6.47
C ALA A 183 4.83 -19.44 -5.86
N GLU A 184 4.39 -20.42 -6.66
CA GLU A 184 4.32 -21.85 -6.31
C GLU A 184 5.63 -22.56 -6.62
#